data_cc11e7cf7ff08dc9c45c6c311351fe13
#
_entry.id   cc11e7cf7ff08dc9c45c6c311351fe13
#
_cell.length_a   1.000
_cell.length_b   1.000
_cell.length_c   1.000
_cell.angle_alpha   90.00
_cell.angle_beta   90.00
_cell.angle_gamma   90.00
#
_symmetry.space_group_name_H-M   'P 1'
#
loop_
_entity.id
_entity.type
_entity.pdbx_description
1 polymer ?
#
loop_
_entity_poly.entity_id
_entity_poly.type
_entity_poly.pdbx_seq_one_letter_code
_entity_poly.pdbx_strand_id
1 'polypeptide(L)'
;MREFAKVSLGIYPTPLYRLSGVSAKLGTNVWIKRDDLCGVALGGNKVRKLEYLLADAKAKGYELVMTTGQAQSNHAMLTAACALKLGMKPVLVLKKRGVCARRGNQVLNYLMGVDVRFVDTDSYDDIYRAMDRIADELGMPAYRIPCGGSNALGSVGYVDCMREIAESGVAFDAVVCACGSGGTAAGVALGAALHMPGTRVIAAMVDTDPFDVIVPEIMRESARLLDVRTELPTPEFINLCGPGYSIPSEEGNEAIRLMLQSEGIVLDACYTGKAFAGLVRLAREGRFKPTDNVLFIHTGGAGGLFAQDWEKENM
;
A
#
# COMPACT_ATOMS: atom_id res chain seq x y z
N MET A 1 -10.26 21.42 -7.75
CA MET A 1 -9.16 20.57 -7.24
C MET A 1 -7.92 20.85 -8.08
N ARG A 2 -6.79 21.15 -7.42
CA ARG A 2 -5.52 21.41 -8.11
C ARG A 2 -4.97 20.10 -8.68
N GLU A 3 -4.49 20.14 -9.91
CA GLU A 3 -3.84 19.00 -10.57
C GLU A 3 -2.33 19.03 -10.38
N PHE A 4 -1.74 17.85 -10.31
CA PHE A 4 -0.29 17.66 -10.21
C PHE A 4 0.19 16.82 -11.40
N ALA A 5 1.38 17.12 -11.88
CA ALA A 5 2.03 16.31 -12.89
C ALA A 5 2.28 14.90 -12.32
N LYS A 6 2.04 13.88 -13.15
CA LYS A 6 2.38 12.51 -12.86
C LYS A 6 3.05 11.84 -14.07
N VAL A 7 3.91 10.88 -13.80
CA VAL A 7 4.49 10.02 -14.83
C VAL A 7 3.61 8.80 -15.02
N SER A 8 3.50 8.31 -16.25
CA SER A 8 2.75 7.08 -16.51
C SER A 8 3.63 5.86 -16.23
N LEU A 9 3.34 5.14 -15.18
CA LEU A 9 4.06 3.92 -14.77
C LEU A 9 3.17 2.69 -14.85
N GLY A 10 2.01 2.75 -14.23
CA GLY A 10 1.05 1.65 -14.17
C GLY A 10 0.07 1.63 -15.35
N ILE A 11 -0.72 0.57 -15.41
CA ILE A 11 -1.84 0.38 -16.33
C ILE A 11 -3.12 0.62 -15.54
N TYR A 12 -3.87 1.65 -15.90
CA TYR A 12 -5.11 2.05 -15.24
C TYR A 12 -6.24 2.25 -16.29
N PRO A 13 -7.53 2.05 -15.91
CA PRO A 13 -8.00 1.59 -14.61
C PRO A 13 -7.59 0.14 -14.31
N THR A 14 -7.24 -0.16 -13.05
CA THR A 14 -7.04 -1.55 -12.63
C THR A 14 -8.40 -2.27 -12.52
N PRO A 15 -8.45 -3.61 -12.68
CA PRO A 15 -9.72 -4.34 -12.65
C PRO A 15 -10.50 -4.12 -11.34
N LEU A 16 -11.82 -3.97 -11.49
CA LEU A 16 -12.79 -3.85 -10.41
C LEU A 16 -13.95 -4.82 -10.70
N TYR A 17 -14.19 -5.78 -9.81
CA TYR A 17 -15.24 -6.79 -10.01
C TYR A 17 -15.68 -7.43 -8.69
N ARG A 18 -16.85 -8.09 -8.72
CA ARG A 18 -17.41 -8.80 -7.57
C ARG A 18 -16.75 -10.18 -7.42
N LEU A 19 -16.40 -10.54 -6.20
CA LEU A 19 -15.88 -11.85 -5.80
C LEU A 19 -17.06 -12.80 -5.50
N SER A 20 -17.39 -13.67 -6.41
CA SER A 20 -18.61 -14.49 -6.29
C SER A 20 -18.49 -15.56 -5.20
N GLY A 21 -17.35 -16.26 -5.13
CA GLY A 21 -17.11 -17.32 -4.14
C GLY A 21 -17.00 -16.77 -2.71
N VAL A 22 -16.26 -15.68 -2.55
CA VAL A 22 -16.14 -14.98 -1.26
C VAL A 22 -17.49 -14.40 -0.83
N SER A 23 -18.23 -13.74 -1.73
CA SER A 23 -19.55 -13.17 -1.42
C SER A 23 -20.53 -14.22 -0.93
N ALA A 24 -20.56 -15.39 -1.57
CA ALA A 24 -21.43 -16.51 -1.16
C ALA A 24 -21.08 -17.02 0.24
N LYS A 25 -19.79 -17.07 0.59
CA LYS A 25 -19.33 -17.54 1.91
C LYS A 25 -19.56 -16.52 3.03
N LEU A 26 -19.51 -15.22 2.72
CA LEU A 26 -19.64 -14.15 3.70
C LEU A 26 -21.06 -13.58 3.81
N GLY A 27 -21.97 -13.91 2.88
CA GLY A 27 -23.35 -13.44 2.90
C GLY A 27 -23.52 -11.94 2.62
N THR A 28 -22.54 -11.30 1.98
CA THR A 28 -22.60 -9.89 1.54
C THR A 28 -21.88 -9.74 0.20
N ASN A 29 -22.11 -8.64 -0.54
CA ASN A 29 -21.44 -8.47 -1.83
C ASN A 29 -20.03 -7.94 -1.63
N VAL A 30 -19.02 -8.79 -1.78
CA VAL A 30 -17.62 -8.40 -1.71
C VAL A 30 -17.09 -8.14 -3.11
N TRP A 31 -16.52 -6.95 -3.30
CA TRP A 31 -15.86 -6.50 -4.52
C TRP A 31 -14.37 -6.35 -4.29
N ILE A 32 -13.59 -6.39 -5.35
CA ILE A 32 -12.15 -6.22 -5.28
C ILE A 32 -11.65 -5.20 -6.30
N LYS A 33 -10.77 -4.30 -5.86
CA LYS A 33 -9.96 -3.43 -6.72
C LYS A 33 -8.56 -4.00 -6.81
N ARG A 34 -8.13 -4.40 -8.02
CA ARG A 34 -6.92 -5.20 -8.26
C ARG A 34 -5.70 -4.32 -8.57
N ASP A 35 -5.23 -3.52 -7.60
CA ASP A 35 -4.02 -2.72 -7.78
C ASP A 35 -2.73 -3.57 -7.87
N ASP A 36 -2.79 -4.84 -7.44
CA ASP A 36 -1.76 -5.83 -7.71
C ASP A 36 -1.53 -6.10 -9.20
N LEU A 37 -2.50 -5.80 -10.07
CA LEU A 37 -2.43 -5.97 -11.52
C LEU A 37 -2.05 -4.69 -12.29
N CYS A 38 -1.44 -3.72 -11.64
CA CYS A 38 -1.08 -2.44 -12.28
C CYS A 38 0.10 -2.49 -13.26
N GLY A 39 0.70 -3.66 -13.50
CA GLY A 39 1.67 -3.88 -14.59
C GLY A 39 3.11 -3.43 -14.33
N VAL A 40 3.49 -3.13 -13.08
CA VAL A 40 4.87 -2.83 -12.70
C VAL A 40 5.37 -3.89 -11.70
N ALA A 41 6.40 -4.62 -12.05
CA ALA A 41 6.95 -5.74 -11.26
C ALA A 41 5.81 -6.67 -10.77
N LEU A 42 5.65 -6.85 -9.44
CA LEU A 42 4.55 -7.64 -8.87
C LEU A 42 3.29 -6.81 -8.60
N GLY A 43 3.22 -5.57 -9.08
CA GLY A 43 2.10 -4.68 -8.88
C GLY A 43 1.93 -4.19 -7.43
N GLY A 44 0.96 -3.32 -7.22
CA GLY A 44 0.55 -2.85 -5.90
C GLY A 44 0.37 -1.35 -5.77
N ASN A 45 -0.18 -0.97 -4.64
CA ASN A 45 -0.61 0.39 -4.29
C ASN A 45 0.48 1.47 -4.43
N LYS A 46 1.74 1.08 -4.36
CA LYS A 46 2.84 2.04 -4.35
C LYS A 46 3.06 2.69 -5.71
N VAL A 47 2.70 2.00 -6.80
CA VAL A 47 2.85 2.53 -8.16
C VAL A 47 2.03 3.82 -8.33
N ARG A 48 0.77 3.87 -7.86
CA ARG A 48 -0.06 5.09 -7.90
C ARG A 48 0.60 6.27 -7.19
N LYS A 49 1.21 6.03 -6.03
CA LYS A 49 1.93 7.06 -5.26
C LYS A 49 3.21 7.51 -5.97
N LEU A 50 3.93 6.55 -6.53
CA LEU A 50 5.21 6.78 -7.21
C LEU A 50 5.04 7.54 -8.52
N GLU A 51 3.90 7.46 -9.18
CA GLU A 51 3.62 8.29 -10.36
C GLU A 51 3.74 9.78 -10.04
N TYR A 52 3.28 10.22 -8.87
CA TYR A 52 3.38 11.60 -8.42
C TYR A 52 4.76 11.93 -7.84
N LEU A 53 5.27 11.07 -6.97
CA LEU A 53 6.55 11.32 -6.27
C LEU A 53 7.73 11.33 -7.24
N LEU A 54 7.76 10.44 -8.23
CA LEU A 54 8.82 10.41 -9.22
C LEU A 54 8.66 11.50 -10.29
N ALA A 55 7.44 11.96 -10.58
CA ALA A 55 7.23 13.15 -11.39
C ALA A 55 7.80 14.39 -10.71
N ASP A 56 7.57 14.55 -9.41
CA ASP A 56 8.13 15.66 -8.61
C ASP A 56 9.67 15.59 -8.56
N ALA A 57 10.23 14.38 -8.35
CA ALA A 57 11.67 14.16 -8.40
C ALA A 57 12.29 14.60 -9.73
N LYS A 58 11.70 14.17 -10.84
CA LYS A 58 12.14 14.55 -12.20
C LYS A 58 12.03 16.05 -12.44
N ALA A 59 10.91 16.66 -12.07
CA ALA A 59 10.71 18.11 -12.24
C ALA A 59 11.73 18.94 -11.46
N LYS A 60 12.25 18.40 -10.34
CA LYS A 60 13.31 19.01 -9.52
C LYS A 60 14.73 18.64 -9.98
N GLY A 61 14.88 17.86 -11.05
CA GLY A 61 16.18 17.49 -11.61
C GLY A 61 16.94 16.41 -10.82
N TYR A 62 16.27 15.63 -9.97
CA TYR A 62 16.92 14.54 -9.27
C TYR A 62 17.08 13.31 -10.16
N GLU A 63 18.28 12.75 -10.17
CA GLU A 63 18.60 11.48 -10.85
C GLU A 63 18.70 10.32 -9.85
N LEU A 64 19.05 10.62 -8.58
CA LEU A 64 19.14 9.66 -7.49
C LEU A 64 17.86 9.67 -6.66
N VAL A 65 17.24 8.51 -6.49
CA VAL A 65 16.06 8.32 -5.64
C VAL A 65 16.39 7.36 -4.52
N MET A 66 16.10 7.76 -3.30
CA MET A 66 16.28 6.92 -2.11
C MET A 66 14.97 6.69 -1.40
N THR A 67 14.79 5.49 -0.89
CA THR A 67 13.65 5.19 -0.01
C THR A 67 14.01 4.17 1.05
N THR A 68 13.10 3.96 1.99
CA THR A 68 13.26 3.06 3.12
C THR A 68 12.05 2.14 3.33
N GLY A 69 12.25 1.17 4.18
CA GLY A 69 11.29 0.20 4.67
C GLY A 69 12.01 -0.92 5.41
N GLN A 70 11.28 -1.95 5.78
CA GLN A 70 11.89 -3.19 6.26
C GLN A 70 12.42 -4.03 5.08
N ALA A 71 13.14 -5.12 5.36
CA ALA A 71 13.81 -5.94 4.34
C ALA A 71 12.89 -6.39 3.21
N GLN A 72 11.64 -6.78 3.48
CA GLN A 72 10.67 -7.24 2.48
C GLN A 72 9.69 -6.15 2.01
N SER A 73 10.10 -4.87 2.09
CA SER A 73 9.24 -3.74 1.74
C SER A 73 8.78 -3.78 0.27
N ASN A 74 7.47 -3.92 0.04
CA ASN A 74 6.87 -3.76 -1.29
C ASN A 74 7.06 -2.35 -1.83
N HIS A 75 7.07 -1.34 -0.93
CA HIS A 75 7.33 0.03 -1.31
C HIS A 75 8.74 0.21 -1.88
N ALA A 76 9.74 -0.29 -1.17
CA ALA A 76 11.13 -0.15 -1.60
C ALA A 76 11.37 -0.85 -2.96
N MET A 77 10.92 -2.09 -3.11
CA MET A 77 11.02 -2.85 -4.36
C MET A 77 10.32 -2.13 -5.53
N LEU A 78 9.09 -1.65 -5.33
CA LEU A 78 8.37 -0.93 -6.38
C LEU A 78 8.97 0.45 -6.67
N THR A 79 9.54 1.14 -5.67
CA THR A 79 10.29 2.38 -5.89
C THR A 79 11.48 2.11 -6.81
N ALA A 80 12.22 1.04 -6.56
CA ALA A 80 13.34 0.65 -7.42
C ALA A 80 12.89 0.36 -8.86
N ALA A 81 11.87 -0.48 -9.03
CA ALA A 81 11.34 -0.82 -10.35
C ALA A 81 10.84 0.41 -11.13
N CYS A 82 10.11 1.31 -10.46
CA CYS A 82 9.59 2.52 -11.07
C CYS A 82 10.71 3.54 -11.42
N ALA A 83 11.69 3.72 -10.53
CA ALA A 83 12.82 4.60 -10.77
C ALA A 83 13.66 4.12 -11.97
N LEU A 84 13.99 2.82 -12.03
CA LEU A 84 14.70 2.21 -13.17
C LEU A 84 13.96 2.38 -14.48
N LYS A 85 12.62 2.20 -14.49
CA LYS A 85 11.78 2.42 -15.67
C LYS A 85 11.86 3.86 -16.20
N LEU A 86 12.18 4.83 -15.34
CA LEU A 86 12.35 6.25 -15.68
C LEU A 86 13.80 6.66 -15.92
N GLY A 87 14.75 5.72 -15.91
CA GLY A 87 16.18 6.00 -16.07
C GLY A 87 16.83 6.66 -14.85
N MET A 88 16.17 6.62 -13.68
CA MET A 88 16.71 7.14 -12.43
C MET A 88 17.49 6.06 -11.68
N LYS A 89 18.42 6.46 -10.83
CA LYS A 89 19.22 5.57 -9.98
C LYS A 89 18.52 5.34 -8.63
N PRO A 90 17.98 4.15 -8.33
CA PRO A 90 17.42 3.85 -7.01
C PRO A 90 18.50 3.36 -6.05
N VAL A 91 18.40 3.79 -4.79
CA VAL A 91 19.12 3.22 -3.65
C VAL A 91 18.13 2.93 -2.53
N LEU A 92 18.14 1.70 -2.04
CA LEU A 92 17.25 1.25 -0.97
C LEU A 92 18.00 1.18 0.36
N VAL A 93 17.63 2.05 1.31
CA VAL A 93 18.22 2.08 2.66
C VAL A 93 17.24 1.42 3.62
N LEU A 94 17.42 0.13 3.86
CA LEU A 94 16.44 -0.71 4.53
C LEU A 94 16.81 -0.99 5.99
N LYS A 95 15.80 -0.99 6.86
CA LYS A 95 15.96 -1.52 8.24
C LYS A 95 16.26 -3.01 8.16
N LYS A 96 17.28 -3.48 8.90
CA LYS A 96 17.63 -4.89 9.01
C LYS A 96 16.63 -5.61 9.92
N ARG A 97 15.37 -5.67 9.46
CA ARG A 97 14.25 -6.31 10.17
C ARG A 97 13.50 -7.22 9.22
N GLY A 98 13.02 -8.36 9.74
CA GLY A 98 12.37 -9.41 8.95
C GLY A 98 13.36 -10.22 8.11
N VAL A 99 12.90 -10.79 7.01
CA VAL A 99 13.70 -11.70 6.15
C VAL A 99 14.63 -10.90 5.24
N CYS A 100 15.90 -10.78 5.61
CA CYS A 100 16.93 -10.08 4.84
C CYS A 100 17.57 -10.97 3.74
N ALA A 101 17.35 -12.29 3.78
CA ALA A 101 17.86 -13.24 2.79
C ALA A 101 17.25 -12.95 1.39
N ARG A 102 17.90 -13.49 0.34
CA ARG A 102 17.43 -13.40 -1.06
C ARG A 102 16.18 -14.26 -1.27
N ARG A 103 15.07 -13.88 -0.65
CA ARG A 103 13.72 -14.44 -0.80
C ARG A 103 12.74 -13.30 -1.06
N GLY A 104 11.60 -13.59 -1.64
CA GLY A 104 10.55 -12.61 -1.87
C GLY A 104 11.04 -11.37 -2.63
N ASN A 105 10.78 -10.17 -2.12
CA ASN A 105 11.17 -8.90 -2.76
C ASN A 105 12.69 -8.73 -2.90
N GLN A 106 13.50 -9.35 -2.02
CA GLN A 106 14.97 -9.25 -2.15
C GLN A 106 15.51 -9.97 -3.39
N VAL A 107 14.80 -10.96 -3.92
CA VAL A 107 15.14 -11.57 -5.23
C VAL A 107 15.02 -10.53 -6.34
N LEU A 108 13.92 -9.77 -6.34
CA LEU A 108 13.70 -8.74 -7.36
C LEU A 108 14.70 -7.58 -7.24
N ASN A 109 14.98 -7.11 -6.03
CA ASN A 109 15.99 -6.08 -5.79
C ASN A 109 17.37 -6.52 -6.33
N TYR A 110 17.75 -7.77 -6.10
CA TYR A 110 18.99 -8.35 -6.61
C TYR A 110 19.00 -8.44 -8.15
N LEU A 111 17.93 -8.97 -8.75
CA LEU A 111 17.83 -9.12 -10.21
C LEU A 111 17.77 -7.76 -10.92
N MET A 112 17.24 -6.73 -10.31
CA MET A 112 17.27 -5.35 -10.81
C MET A 112 18.64 -4.68 -10.67
N GLY A 113 19.60 -5.30 -9.98
CA GLY A 113 20.91 -4.72 -9.72
C GLY A 113 20.90 -3.49 -8.83
N VAL A 114 19.91 -3.37 -7.95
CA VAL A 114 19.70 -2.20 -7.10
C VAL A 114 20.68 -2.20 -5.92
N ASP A 115 21.25 -1.04 -5.60
CA ASP A 115 22.04 -0.85 -4.39
C ASP A 115 21.13 -0.90 -3.15
N VAL A 116 21.26 -1.98 -2.37
CA VAL A 116 20.52 -2.21 -1.13
C VAL A 116 21.47 -2.13 0.05
N ARG A 117 21.24 -1.14 0.92
CA ARG A 117 22.00 -0.92 2.14
C ARG A 117 21.13 -1.24 3.36
N PHE A 118 21.52 -2.26 4.14
CA PHE A 118 20.84 -2.58 5.38
C PHE A 118 21.45 -1.79 6.55
N VAL A 119 20.58 -1.16 7.33
CA VAL A 119 20.96 -0.46 8.57
C VAL A 119 20.28 -1.19 9.74
N ASP A 120 21.07 -1.55 10.75
CA ASP A 120 20.60 -2.21 11.95
C ASP A 120 20.09 -1.19 12.95
N THR A 121 18.87 -0.74 12.77
CA THR A 121 18.19 0.27 13.59
C THR A 121 16.67 0.14 13.49
N ASP A 122 15.95 0.61 14.51
CA ASP A 122 14.51 0.84 14.48
C ASP A 122 14.16 2.33 14.26
N SER A 123 15.16 3.22 14.34
CA SER A 123 14.99 4.66 14.19
C SER A 123 14.97 5.09 12.72
N TYR A 124 13.96 5.86 12.32
CA TYR A 124 13.94 6.49 11.02
C TYR A 124 14.98 7.62 10.89
N ASP A 125 15.34 8.28 11.99
CA ASP A 125 16.39 9.32 11.97
C ASP A 125 17.76 8.73 11.61
N ASP A 126 18.07 7.53 12.10
CA ASP A 126 19.30 6.81 11.72
C ASP A 126 19.28 6.44 10.24
N ILE A 127 18.13 6.04 9.71
CA ILE A 127 17.95 5.75 8.29
C ILE A 127 18.19 7.01 7.46
N TYR A 128 17.59 8.15 7.84
CA TYR A 128 17.77 9.40 7.09
C TYR A 128 19.21 9.89 7.15
N ARG A 129 19.87 9.78 8.31
CA ARG A 129 21.32 10.04 8.41
C ARG A 129 22.16 9.12 7.53
N ALA A 130 21.77 7.85 7.41
CA ALA A 130 22.45 6.92 6.49
C ALA A 130 22.23 7.33 5.03
N MET A 131 21.02 7.75 4.65
CA MET A 131 20.75 8.26 3.30
C MET A 131 21.61 9.48 2.96
N ASP A 132 21.82 10.41 3.91
CA ASP A 132 22.69 11.57 3.70
C ASP A 132 24.12 11.15 3.40
N ARG A 133 24.70 10.29 4.25
CA ARG A 133 26.05 9.77 4.02
C ARG A 133 26.20 9.05 2.67
N ILE A 134 25.20 8.26 2.27
CA ILE A 134 25.23 7.55 0.99
C ILE A 134 25.11 8.53 -0.19
N ALA A 135 24.30 9.58 -0.08
CA ALA A 135 24.21 10.62 -1.10
C ALA A 135 25.55 11.35 -1.28
N ASP A 136 26.22 11.67 -0.16
CA ASP A 136 27.57 12.28 -0.16
C ASP A 136 28.62 11.34 -0.76
N GLU A 137 28.60 10.04 -0.40
CA GLU A 137 29.49 9.01 -0.99
C GLU A 137 29.31 8.89 -2.50
N LEU A 138 28.08 9.04 -2.99
CA LEU A 138 27.76 8.96 -4.42
C LEU A 138 27.99 10.28 -5.17
N GLY A 139 28.22 11.39 -4.46
CA GLY A 139 28.36 12.72 -5.02
C GLY A 139 27.11 13.21 -5.77
N MET A 140 25.92 12.73 -5.38
CA MET A 140 24.67 13.03 -6.05
C MET A 140 23.60 13.47 -5.05
N PRO A 141 22.89 14.59 -5.29
CA PRO A 141 21.73 14.93 -4.47
C PRO A 141 20.62 13.88 -4.64
N ALA A 142 20.05 13.43 -3.53
CA ALA A 142 19.03 12.39 -3.52
C ALA A 142 17.63 12.93 -3.27
N TYR A 143 16.66 12.51 -4.09
CA TYR A 143 15.25 12.65 -3.78
C TYR A 143 14.81 11.54 -2.81
N ARG A 144 14.45 11.95 -1.58
CA ARG A 144 14.06 11.00 -0.53
C ARG A 144 12.56 10.79 -0.55
N ILE A 145 12.16 9.57 -0.83
CA ILE A 145 10.76 9.13 -0.73
C ILE A 145 10.55 8.54 0.67
N PRO A 146 9.60 9.05 1.47
CA PRO A 146 9.36 8.53 2.81
C PRO A 146 8.87 7.08 2.78
N CYS A 147 8.94 6.41 3.93
CA CYS A 147 8.46 5.04 4.07
C CYS A 147 7.03 4.89 3.54
N GLY A 148 6.81 3.88 2.68
CA GLY A 148 5.51 3.64 2.06
C GLY A 148 5.06 4.70 1.03
N GLY A 149 5.89 5.71 0.70
CA GLY A 149 5.49 6.86 -0.11
C GLY A 149 4.34 7.63 0.55
N SER A 150 4.32 7.66 1.89
CA SER A 150 3.21 8.18 2.68
C SER A 150 3.46 9.63 3.06
N ASN A 151 3.00 10.53 2.21
CA ASN A 151 2.92 11.97 2.39
C ASN A 151 1.75 12.52 1.58
N ALA A 152 1.51 13.82 1.66
CA ALA A 152 0.41 14.48 0.97
C ALA A 152 0.40 14.20 -0.53
N LEU A 153 1.53 14.35 -1.22
CA LEU A 153 1.63 14.17 -2.67
C LEU A 153 1.42 12.71 -3.10
N GLY A 154 2.06 11.76 -2.41
CA GLY A 154 1.91 10.33 -2.71
C GLY A 154 0.47 9.84 -2.50
N SER A 155 -0.24 10.41 -1.51
CA SER A 155 -1.62 10.02 -1.22
C SER A 155 -2.62 10.44 -2.30
N VAL A 156 -2.29 11.45 -3.13
CA VAL A 156 -3.10 11.85 -4.31
C VAL A 156 -3.35 10.67 -5.25
N GLY A 157 -2.39 9.75 -5.39
CA GLY A 157 -2.56 8.55 -6.21
C GLY A 157 -3.75 7.68 -5.76
N TYR A 158 -4.13 7.73 -4.48
CA TYR A 158 -5.32 7.05 -3.98
C TYR A 158 -6.59 7.90 -4.01
N VAL A 159 -6.48 9.22 -4.05
CA VAL A 159 -7.61 10.08 -4.44
C VAL A 159 -8.03 9.79 -5.88
N ASP A 160 -7.07 9.64 -6.80
CA ASP A 160 -7.33 9.21 -8.18
C ASP A 160 -7.95 7.81 -8.26
N CYS A 161 -7.48 6.87 -7.43
CA CYS A 161 -8.06 5.52 -7.36
C CYS A 161 -9.54 5.56 -6.97
N MET A 162 -9.91 6.38 -6.00
CA MET A 162 -11.30 6.50 -5.58
C MET A 162 -12.17 7.18 -6.64
N ARG A 163 -11.64 8.15 -7.39
CA ARG A 163 -12.32 8.70 -8.57
C ARG A 163 -12.56 7.62 -9.63
N GLU A 164 -11.54 6.83 -9.95
CA GLU A 164 -11.62 5.70 -10.88
C GLU A 164 -12.68 4.67 -10.45
N ILE A 165 -12.80 4.40 -9.15
CA ILE A 165 -13.84 3.52 -8.60
C ILE A 165 -15.23 4.16 -8.75
N ALA A 166 -15.39 5.44 -8.43
CA ALA A 166 -16.65 6.17 -8.59
C ALA A 166 -17.15 6.18 -10.05
N GLU A 167 -16.22 6.33 -11.00
CA GLU A 167 -16.50 6.28 -12.45
C GLU A 167 -17.04 4.92 -12.93
N SER A 168 -16.88 3.85 -12.14
CA SER A 168 -17.49 2.54 -12.45
C SER A 168 -19.02 2.52 -12.35
N GLY A 169 -19.61 3.51 -11.68
CA GLY A 169 -21.04 3.59 -11.41
C GLY A 169 -21.56 2.65 -10.32
N VAL A 170 -20.69 1.85 -9.69
CA VAL A 170 -21.06 1.00 -8.57
C VAL A 170 -21.02 1.79 -7.27
N ALA A 171 -22.14 1.82 -6.54
CA ALA A 171 -22.20 2.38 -5.20
C ALA A 171 -21.65 1.39 -4.17
N PHE A 172 -20.74 1.84 -3.32
CA PHE A 172 -20.16 1.03 -2.24
C PHE A 172 -20.54 1.56 -0.88
N ASP A 173 -20.97 0.67 0.03
CA ASP A 173 -21.32 1.00 1.41
C ASP A 173 -20.06 1.10 2.29
N ALA A 174 -19.03 0.33 1.95
CA ALA A 174 -17.74 0.36 2.66
C ALA A 174 -16.58 0.05 1.72
N VAL A 175 -15.40 0.63 2.04
CA VAL A 175 -14.10 0.32 1.43
C VAL A 175 -13.13 -0.10 2.52
N VAL A 176 -12.50 -1.27 2.33
CA VAL A 176 -11.50 -1.83 3.25
C VAL A 176 -10.13 -1.80 2.59
N CYS A 177 -9.13 -1.24 3.27
CA CYS A 177 -7.75 -1.23 2.80
C CYS A 177 -6.75 -1.46 3.93
N ALA A 178 -5.57 -1.99 3.60
CA ALA A 178 -4.47 -2.14 4.55
C ALA A 178 -3.87 -0.77 4.93
N CYS A 179 -3.59 -0.60 6.23
CA CYS A 179 -2.95 0.58 6.79
C CYS A 179 -1.65 0.17 7.50
N GLY A 180 -0.50 0.43 6.87
CA GLY A 180 0.83 0.09 7.40
C GLY A 180 1.82 1.26 7.39
N SER A 181 1.47 2.40 6.78
CA SER A 181 2.19 3.69 6.84
C SER A 181 1.26 4.88 6.62
N GLY A 182 -0.04 4.67 6.63
CA GLY A 182 -1.09 5.69 6.60
C GLY A 182 -1.46 6.25 5.22
N GLY A 183 -0.51 6.46 4.31
CA GLY A 183 -0.76 7.24 3.09
C GLY A 183 -1.79 6.65 2.11
N THR A 184 -1.95 5.31 2.05
CA THR A 184 -3.02 4.68 1.24
C THR A 184 -4.38 4.93 1.87
N ALA A 185 -4.51 4.67 3.17
CA ALA A 185 -5.75 4.91 3.90
C ALA A 185 -6.17 6.39 3.85
N ALA A 186 -5.20 7.31 3.97
CA ALA A 186 -5.45 8.75 3.86
C ALA A 186 -5.98 9.14 2.47
N GLY A 187 -5.36 8.63 1.40
CA GLY A 187 -5.81 8.89 0.03
C GLY A 187 -7.17 8.28 -0.28
N VAL A 188 -7.43 7.05 0.22
CA VAL A 188 -8.74 6.38 0.11
C VAL A 188 -9.82 7.19 0.84
N ALA A 189 -9.56 7.62 2.08
CA ALA A 189 -10.53 8.36 2.87
C ALA A 189 -10.84 9.75 2.27
N LEU A 190 -9.80 10.49 1.85
CA LEU A 190 -9.99 11.76 1.17
C LEU A 190 -10.72 11.57 -0.16
N GLY A 191 -10.32 10.58 -0.96
CA GLY A 191 -10.96 10.30 -2.25
C GLY A 191 -12.41 9.83 -2.10
N ALA A 192 -12.74 9.05 -1.06
CA ALA A 192 -14.11 8.67 -0.73
C ALA A 192 -14.96 9.91 -0.37
N ALA A 193 -14.44 10.81 0.47
CA ALA A 193 -15.11 12.05 0.82
C ALA A 193 -15.42 12.93 -0.41
N LEU A 194 -14.54 12.93 -1.40
CA LEU A 194 -14.66 13.75 -2.61
C LEU A 194 -15.55 13.13 -3.69
N HIS A 195 -15.46 11.82 -3.89
CA HIS A 195 -16.04 11.14 -5.06
C HIS A 195 -17.13 10.12 -4.74
N MET A 196 -17.20 9.68 -3.47
CA MET A 196 -18.12 8.62 -3.03
C MET A 196 -18.69 8.98 -1.63
N PRO A 197 -19.37 10.15 -1.51
CA PRO A 197 -19.86 10.61 -0.21
C PRO A 197 -20.83 9.57 0.39
N GLY A 198 -20.69 9.31 1.69
CA GLY A 198 -21.46 8.29 2.41
C GLY A 198 -20.81 6.92 2.48
N THR A 199 -19.77 6.64 1.66
CA THR A 199 -19.01 5.39 1.74
C THR A 199 -18.13 5.38 3.00
N ARG A 200 -18.28 4.35 3.85
CA ARG A 200 -17.42 4.15 5.02
C ARG A 200 -16.04 3.67 4.58
N VAL A 201 -15.00 4.24 5.16
CA VAL A 201 -13.63 3.76 4.94
C VAL A 201 -13.13 3.04 6.18
N ILE A 202 -12.68 1.80 6.01
CA ILE A 202 -12.17 0.93 7.06
C ILE A 202 -10.68 0.70 6.79
N ALA A 203 -9.85 1.24 7.67
CA ALA A 203 -8.40 1.13 7.63
C ALA A 203 -7.94 -0.02 8.54
N ALA A 204 -7.55 -1.14 7.95
CA ALA A 204 -7.04 -2.30 8.68
C ALA A 204 -5.58 -2.04 9.07
N MET A 205 -5.34 -1.72 10.34
CA MET A 205 -4.00 -1.47 10.88
C MET A 205 -3.21 -2.78 10.96
N VAL A 206 -2.09 -2.83 10.26
CA VAL A 206 -1.19 -4.00 10.22
C VAL A 206 0.13 -3.76 10.95
N ASP A 207 0.27 -2.60 11.56
CA ASP A 207 1.37 -2.16 12.42
C ASP A 207 0.82 -1.43 13.65
N THR A 208 1.69 -1.05 14.58
CA THR A 208 1.35 -0.42 15.87
C THR A 208 1.52 1.09 15.88
N ASP A 209 1.85 1.71 14.75
CA ASP A 209 1.94 3.17 14.64
C ASP A 209 0.58 3.85 14.97
N PRO A 210 0.57 5.09 15.45
CA PRO A 210 -0.65 5.83 15.80
C PRO A 210 -1.40 6.32 14.53
N PHE A 211 -2.01 5.38 13.80
CA PHE A 211 -2.67 5.68 12.52
C PHE A 211 -3.90 6.58 12.65
N ASP A 212 -4.52 6.62 13.81
CA ASP A 212 -5.59 7.55 14.17
C ASP A 212 -5.14 9.01 14.21
N VAL A 213 -3.83 9.25 14.31
CA VAL A 213 -3.19 10.56 14.18
C VAL A 213 -2.60 10.75 12.77
N ILE A 214 -1.80 9.79 12.32
CA ILE A 214 -1.05 9.87 11.04
C ILE A 214 -1.98 10.01 9.84
N VAL A 215 -3.04 9.20 9.75
CA VAL A 215 -3.94 9.18 8.59
C VAL A 215 -4.71 10.50 8.46
N PRO A 216 -5.37 11.03 9.51
CA PRO A 216 -6.01 12.34 9.43
C PRO A 216 -5.06 13.49 9.12
N GLU A 217 -3.81 13.43 9.58
CA GLU A 217 -2.80 14.44 9.27
C GLU A 217 -2.47 14.45 7.78
N ILE A 218 -2.13 13.30 7.20
CA ILE A 218 -1.87 13.16 5.76
C ILE A 218 -3.10 13.56 4.95
N MET A 219 -4.32 13.23 5.38
CA MET A 219 -5.57 13.65 4.73
C MET A 219 -5.68 15.17 4.68
N ARG A 220 -5.46 15.86 5.82
CA ARG A 220 -5.51 17.34 5.88
C ARG A 220 -4.46 17.98 4.99
N GLU A 221 -3.24 17.45 4.99
CA GLU A 221 -2.16 17.95 4.13
C GLU A 221 -2.48 17.72 2.65
N SER A 222 -3.02 16.54 2.29
CA SER A 222 -3.43 16.23 0.91
C SER A 222 -4.59 17.12 0.47
N ALA A 223 -5.57 17.40 1.32
CA ALA A 223 -6.66 18.30 1.01
C ALA A 223 -6.19 19.74 0.76
N ARG A 224 -5.24 20.23 1.60
CA ARG A 224 -4.58 21.54 1.38
C ARG A 224 -3.80 21.56 0.07
N LEU A 225 -3.04 20.51 -0.21
CA LEU A 225 -2.24 20.39 -1.43
C LEU A 225 -3.12 20.43 -2.69
N LEU A 226 -4.27 19.74 -2.66
CA LEU A 226 -5.25 19.68 -3.74
C LEU A 226 -6.15 20.93 -3.84
N ASP A 227 -6.04 21.86 -2.88
CA ASP A 227 -6.94 23.03 -2.74
C ASP A 227 -8.40 22.60 -2.76
N VAL A 228 -8.73 21.63 -1.91
CA VAL A 228 -10.12 21.17 -1.72
C VAL A 228 -10.60 21.47 -0.33
N ARG A 229 -11.87 21.90 -0.25
CA ARG A 229 -12.59 22.15 1.01
C ARG A 229 -13.72 21.14 1.09
N THR A 230 -13.54 20.13 1.90
CA THR A 230 -14.55 19.11 2.16
C THR A 230 -14.48 18.71 3.62
N GLU A 231 -15.55 18.17 4.15
CA GLU A 231 -15.51 17.46 5.42
C GLU A 231 -14.59 16.24 5.27
N LEU A 232 -13.72 16.04 6.26
CA LEU A 232 -12.77 14.94 6.28
C LEU A 232 -13.21 13.92 7.32
N PRO A 233 -14.05 12.94 6.96
CA PRO A 233 -14.46 11.91 7.88
C PRO A 233 -13.28 11.03 8.26
N THR A 234 -13.11 10.79 9.57
CA THR A 234 -12.06 9.89 10.07
C THR A 234 -12.41 8.46 9.67
N PRO A 235 -11.47 7.70 9.06
CA PRO A 235 -11.67 6.28 8.79
C PRO A 235 -11.95 5.49 10.08
N GLU A 236 -12.69 4.41 9.97
CA GLU A 236 -12.79 3.41 11.03
C GLU A 236 -11.47 2.61 11.06
N PHE A 237 -10.78 2.61 12.20
CA PHE A 237 -9.55 1.85 12.39
C PHE A 237 -9.83 0.53 13.08
N ILE A 238 -9.37 -0.57 12.47
CA ILE A 238 -9.46 -1.91 13.06
C ILE A 238 -8.07 -2.50 13.22
N ASN A 239 -7.75 -3.01 14.40
CA ASN A 239 -6.44 -3.60 14.69
C ASN A 239 -6.35 -5.03 14.15
N LEU A 240 -5.46 -5.23 13.20
CA LEU A 240 -5.11 -6.49 12.55
C LEU A 240 -3.59 -6.76 12.61
N CYS A 241 -2.85 -6.04 13.45
CA CYS A 241 -1.41 -6.23 13.59
C CYS A 241 -1.06 -7.69 13.96
N GLY A 242 -1.90 -8.31 14.80
CA GLY A 242 -1.65 -9.67 15.31
C GLY A 242 -0.36 -9.73 16.13
N PRO A 243 0.52 -10.73 15.92
CA PRO A 243 1.77 -10.86 16.67
C PRO A 243 2.77 -9.73 16.40
N GLY A 244 2.59 -8.96 15.33
CA GLY A 244 3.45 -7.84 14.96
C GLY A 244 3.48 -7.57 13.48
N TYR A 245 4.13 -6.47 13.10
CA TYR A 245 4.34 -6.12 11.70
C TYR A 245 5.15 -7.21 10.98
N SER A 246 4.70 -7.57 9.78
CA SER A 246 5.35 -8.60 8.92
C SER A 246 5.43 -10.01 9.54
N ILE A 247 4.80 -10.24 10.70
CA ILE A 247 4.64 -11.56 11.28
C ILE A 247 3.26 -12.09 10.87
N PRO A 248 3.17 -13.28 10.26
CA PRO A 248 1.90 -13.91 9.91
C PRO A 248 0.98 -14.05 11.13
N SER A 249 -0.32 -13.93 10.94
CA SER A 249 -1.35 -14.17 11.95
C SER A 249 -2.27 -15.29 11.49
N GLU A 250 -2.85 -16.02 12.44
CA GLU A 250 -3.77 -17.12 12.13
C GLU A 250 -4.95 -16.64 11.28
N GLU A 251 -5.63 -15.55 11.71
CA GLU A 251 -6.71 -14.94 10.93
C GLU A 251 -6.26 -14.51 9.52
N GLY A 252 -5.04 -13.95 9.40
CA GLY A 252 -4.45 -13.57 8.12
C GLY A 252 -4.20 -14.77 7.22
N ASN A 253 -3.69 -15.87 7.76
CA ASN A 253 -3.44 -17.11 7.02
C ASN A 253 -4.75 -17.78 6.57
N GLU A 254 -5.79 -17.78 7.41
CA GLU A 254 -7.13 -18.23 7.01
C GLU A 254 -7.70 -17.37 5.87
N ALA A 255 -7.54 -16.07 5.94
CA ALA A 255 -8.00 -15.14 4.92
C ALA A 255 -7.27 -15.34 3.59
N ILE A 256 -5.96 -15.60 3.61
CA ILE A 256 -5.16 -15.96 2.42
C ILE A 256 -5.71 -17.24 1.79
N ARG A 257 -5.94 -18.29 2.60
CA ARG A 257 -6.51 -19.57 2.11
C ARG A 257 -7.91 -19.36 1.53
N LEU A 258 -8.77 -18.61 2.23
CA LEU A 258 -10.13 -18.30 1.77
C LEU A 258 -10.12 -17.63 0.40
N MET A 259 -9.31 -16.59 0.22
CA MET A 259 -9.23 -15.84 -1.04
C MET A 259 -8.67 -16.73 -2.16
N LEU A 260 -7.59 -17.47 -1.89
CA LEU A 260 -6.95 -18.31 -2.90
C LEU A 260 -7.85 -19.48 -3.32
N GLN A 261 -8.51 -20.15 -2.38
CA GLN A 261 -9.39 -21.30 -2.67
C GLN A 261 -10.72 -20.88 -3.31
N SER A 262 -11.20 -19.66 -3.06
CA SER A 262 -12.49 -19.20 -3.58
C SER A 262 -12.38 -18.49 -4.91
N GLU A 263 -11.30 -17.74 -5.14
CA GLU A 263 -11.16 -16.80 -6.24
C GLU A 263 -9.83 -16.95 -7.03
N GLY A 264 -8.90 -17.81 -6.56
CA GLY A 264 -7.58 -17.95 -7.17
C GLY A 264 -6.69 -16.71 -7.01
N ILE A 265 -6.97 -15.85 -6.04
CA ILE A 265 -6.25 -14.57 -5.83
C ILE A 265 -5.26 -14.73 -4.69
N VAL A 266 -4.01 -14.32 -4.93
CA VAL A 266 -2.91 -14.40 -3.96
C VAL A 266 -2.92 -13.14 -3.09
N LEU A 267 -2.99 -13.31 -1.77
CA LEU A 267 -2.76 -12.26 -0.77
C LEU A 267 -1.41 -12.49 -0.08
N ASP A 268 -0.85 -11.45 0.54
CA ASP A 268 0.37 -11.56 1.35
C ASP A 268 0.07 -11.63 2.86
N ALA A 269 1.01 -12.15 3.63
CA ALA A 269 0.84 -12.33 5.07
C ALA A 269 1.03 -11.04 5.90
N CYS A 270 1.61 -9.98 5.30
CA CYS A 270 1.90 -8.72 6.01
C CYS A 270 0.74 -7.73 5.95
N TYR A 271 0.18 -7.52 4.76
CA TYR A 271 -0.79 -6.45 4.49
C TYR A 271 -2.15 -6.97 4.07
N THR A 272 -2.23 -7.57 2.89
CA THR A 272 -3.51 -7.88 2.26
C THR A 272 -4.24 -9.03 2.92
N GLY A 273 -3.53 -10.05 3.40
CA GLY A 273 -4.13 -11.13 4.17
C GLY A 273 -4.72 -10.65 5.49
N LYS A 274 -3.97 -9.81 6.24
CA LYS A 274 -4.48 -9.21 7.48
C LYS A 274 -5.66 -8.28 7.21
N ALA A 275 -5.58 -7.41 6.21
CA ALA A 275 -6.67 -6.50 5.88
C ALA A 275 -7.93 -7.24 5.42
N PHE A 276 -7.76 -8.31 4.64
CA PHE A 276 -8.90 -9.14 4.23
C PHE A 276 -9.47 -9.94 5.41
N ALA A 277 -8.64 -10.41 6.35
CA ALA A 277 -9.11 -11.00 7.61
C ALA A 277 -10.03 -10.05 8.39
N GLY A 278 -9.70 -8.75 8.41
CA GLY A 278 -10.56 -7.72 9.00
C GLY A 278 -11.92 -7.62 8.32
N LEU A 279 -11.97 -7.65 6.98
CA LEU A 279 -13.23 -7.68 6.24
C LEU A 279 -14.04 -8.95 6.59
N VAL A 280 -13.40 -10.11 6.60
CA VAL A 280 -14.04 -11.40 6.96
C VAL A 280 -14.59 -11.36 8.39
N ARG A 281 -13.83 -10.84 9.34
CA ARG A 281 -14.28 -10.69 10.73
C ARG A 281 -15.50 -9.79 10.84
N LEU A 282 -15.48 -8.61 10.22
CA LEU A 282 -16.62 -7.68 10.22
C LEU A 282 -17.87 -8.28 9.56
N ALA A 283 -17.70 -9.04 8.49
CA ALA A 283 -18.83 -9.73 7.85
C ALA A 283 -19.43 -10.79 8.78
N ARG A 284 -18.61 -11.61 9.42
CA ARG A 284 -19.05 -12.62 10.41
C ARG A 284 -19.73 -12.02 11.64
N GLU A 285 -19.33 -10.82 12.03
CA GLU A 285 -19.95 -10.03 13.11
C GLU A 285 -21.25 -9.34 12.68
N GLY A 286 -21.70 -9.50 11.43
CA GLY A 286 -22.92 -8.89 10.91
C GLY A 286 -22.84 -7.37 10.69
N ARG A 287 -21.63 -6.82 10.55
CA ARG A 287 -21.39 -5.40 10.32
C ARG A 287 -21.74 -4.95 8.90
N PHE A 288 -21.98 -5.90 8.00
CA PHE A 288 -22.43 -5.70 6.63
C PHE A 288 -23.74 -6.45 6.40
N LYS A 289 -24.67 -5.79 5.72
CA LYS A 289 -25.94 -6.39 5.30
C LYS A 289 -25.73 -7.26 4.06
N PRO A 290 -26.60 -8.21 3.78
CA PRO A 290 -26.53 -9.02 2.55
C PRO A 290 -26.58 -8.19 1.24
N THR A 291 -27.17 -7.01 1.30
CA THR A 291 -27.30 -6.08 0.17
C THR A 291 -26.14 -5.12 0.02
N ASP A 292 -25.29 -4.99 1.04
CA ASP A 292 -24.18 -4.03 1.03
C ASP A 292 -23.11 -4.45 0.01
N ASN A 293 -22.56 -3.47 -0.70
CA ASN A 293 -21.38 -3.64 -1.54
C ASN A 293 -20.15 -3.22 -0.75
N VAL A 294 -19.30 -4.17 -0.40
CA VAL A 294 -18.08 -3.97 0.36
C VAL A 294 -16.89 -4.13 -0.57
N LEU A 295 -16.12 -3.07 -0.76
CA LEU A 295 -14.94 -3.07 -1.62
C LEU A 295 -13.68 -3.37 -0.81
N PHE A 296 -12.93 -4.38 -1.25
CA PHE A 296 -11.57 -4.64 -0.78
C PHE A 296 -10.56 -4.10 -1.79
N ILE A 297 -9.64 -3.23 -1.34
CA ILE A 297 -8.52 -2.77 -2.17
C ILE A 297 -7.34 -3.73 -2.02
N HIS A 298 -7.08 -4.50 -3.07
CA HIS A 298 -5.93 -5.41 -3.12
C HIS A 298 -4.66 -4.61 -3.44
N THR A 299 -3.91 -4.27 -2.39
CA THR A 299 -2.72 -3.41 -2.46
C THR A 299 -1.44 -4.11 -2.93
N GLY A 300 -1.52 -5.35 -3.40
CA GLY A 300 -0.37 -6.14 -3.83
C GLY A 300 0.29 -6.89 -2.67
N GLY A 301 1.59 -7.15 -2.79
CA GLY A 301 2.38 -7.76 -1.72
C GLY A 301 2.83 -9.19 -1.98
N ALA A 302 2.53 -9.77 -3.14
CA ALA A 302 2.84 -11.18 -3.47
C ALA A 302 4.29 -11.60 -3.15
N GLY A 303 5.27 -10.69 -3.34
CA GLY A 303 6.66 -10.97 -2.98
C GLY A 303 6.86 -11.30 -1.50
N GLY A 304 6.11 -10.65 -0.61
CA GLY A 304 6.15 -10.89 0.83
C GLY A 304 5.66 -12.29 1.22
N LEU A 305 4.70 -12.84 0.48
CA LEU A 305 4.20 -14.20 0.69
C LEU A 305 5.32 -15.24 0.52
N PHE A 306 6.11 -15.11 -0.54
CA PHE A 306 7.21 -16.05 -0.86
C PHE A 306 8.49 -15.80 -0.03
N ALA A 307 8.49 -14.81 0.84
CA ALA A 307 9.56 -14.62 1.82
C ALA A 307 9.34 -15.43 3.11
N GLN A 308 8.10 -15.83 3.40
CA GLN A 308 7.73 -16.59 4.60
C GLN A 308 8.16 -18.05 4.51
N ASP A 309 8.32 -18.68 5.67
CA ASP A 309 8.68 -20.10 5.82
C ASP A 309 7.40 -20.91 6.12
N TRP A 310 6.67 -21.25 5.07
CA TRP A 310 5.40 -21.95 5.17
C TRP A 310 5.52 -23.40 5.65
N GLU A 311 6.71 -24.00 5.61
CA GLU A 311 6.94 -25.37 6.11
C GLU A 311 6.86 -25.47 7.65
N LYS A 312 7.12 -24.34 8.33
CA LYS A 312 7.08 -24.28 9.81
C LYS A 312 5.73 -23.89 10.36
N GLU A 313 4.84 -23.38 9.53
CA GLU A 313 3.49 -23.08 9.92
C GLU A 313 2.66 -24.37 9.78
N ASN A 314 2.12 -24.87 10.88
CA ASN A 314 1.18 -26.00 10.86
C ASN A 314 0.03 -25.63 9.92
N MET A 315 0.07 -26.19 8.71
CA MET A 315 -0.98 -26.07 7.70
C MET A 315 -2.20 -26.91 8.10
#